data_dad31038d349ed2a31a8f08f0a3fa9f4
#
_entry.id   dad31038d349ed2a31a8f08f0a3fa9f4
#
_cell.length_a   1.000
_cell.length_b   1.000
_cell.length_c   1.000
_cell.angle_alpha   90.00
_cell.angle_beta   90.00
_cell.angle_gamma   90.00
#
_symmetry.space_group_name_H-M   'P 1'
#
loop_
_entity.id
_entity.type
_entity.pdbx_description
1 polymer ?
#
loop_
_entity_poly.entity_id
_entity_poly.type
_entity_poly.pdbx_seq_one_letter_code
_entity_poly.pdbx_strand_id
1 'polypeptide(L)'
;MTDSRTAFGRKAVIITVVVAIGVMFVTSFVYRMNNPNLFVKAQQRQGMGNAGDDHGDGSANQGMNGAMSRVKEFMDRVDKNPGDVEALVGLGNSFLMMRAWDRALAPLEKALELRPDDTTILKAIGIAHFNKEEFIKASEAYETILKIDPQDTLALFNLGVIYKHYFKKPEVAGTYFEKVLALEKEDADMIKLAREELGK
;
A
#
# COMPACT_ATOMS: atom_id res chain seq x y z
N MET A 1 26.30 50.08 -11.66
CA MET A 1 27.06 48.87 -11.20
C MET A 1 26.36 48.19 -10.02
N THR A 2 25.12 47.77 -10.11
CA THR A 2 24.33 47.22 -8.98
C THR A 2 23.54 45.94 -9.32
N ASP A 3 23.81 45.29 -10.45
CA ASP A 3 22.92 44.20 -10.94
C ASP A 3 23.50 42.77 -10.80
N SER A 4 24.78 42.64 -10.48
CA SER A 4 25.42 41.29 -10.38
C SER A 4 25.21 40.58 -9.05
N ARG A 5 24.96 41.30 -7.95
CA ARG A 5 24.78 40.72 -6.60
C ARG A 5 23.41 40.11 -6.39
N THR A 6 22.38 40.67 -7.00
CA THR A 6 21.01 40.13 -6.91
C THR A 6 20.79 38.88 -7.78
N ALA A 7 21.50 38.78 -8.90
CA ALA A 7 21.45 37.59 -9.76
C ALA A 7 22.14 36.37 -9.13
N PHE A 8 23.23 36.60 -8.35
CA PHE A 8 23.91 35.52 -7.63
C PHE A 8 23.08 34.94 -6.48
N GLY A 9 22.40 35.81 -5.73
CA GLY A 9 21.50 35.39 -4.64
C GLY A 9 20.29 34.58 -5.15
N ARG A 10 19.68 34.97 -6.25
CA ARG A 10 18.56 34.22 -6.87
C ARG A 10 18.97 32.83 -7.37
N LYS A 11 20.13 32.71 -7.99
CA LYS A 11 20.67 31.41 -8.44
C LYS A 11 20.99 30.50 -7.26
N ALA A 12 21.56 31.03 -6.19
CA ALA A 12 21.85 30.26 -4.97
C ALA A 12 20.56 29.72 -4.31
N VAL A 13 19.50 30.54 -4.21
CA VAL A 13 18.20 30.12 -3.67
C VAL A 13 17.55 29.04 -4.54
N ILE A 14 17.60 29.17 -5.85
CA ILE A 14 17.04 28.16 -6.77
C ILE A 14 17.82 26.85 -6.63
N ILE A 15 19.14 26.87 -6.55
CA ILE A 15 19.96 25.67 -6.37
C ILE A 15 19.67 24.99 -5.02
N THR A 16 19.54 25.75 -3.92
CA THR A 16 19.19 25.16 -2.61
C THR A 16 17.79 24.53 -2.61
N VAL A 17 16.81 25.14 -3.26
CA VAL A 17 15.47 24.57 -3.39
C VAL A 17 15.47 23.29 -4.24
N VAL A 18 16.17 23.28 -5.36
CA VAL A 18 16.30 22.09 -6.23
C VAL A 18 17.03 20.96 -5.51
N VAL A 19 18.08 21.25 -4.76
CA VAL A 19 18.79 20.26 -3.95
C VAL A 19 17.90 19.73 -2.82
N ALA A 20 17.15 20.58 -2.13
CA ALA A 20 16.24 20.17 -1.07
C ALA A 20 15.11 19.26 -1.62
N ILE A 21 14.55 19.59 -2.77
CA ILE A 21 13.58 18.74 -3.46
C ILE A 21 14.22 17.41 -3.88
N GLY A 22 15.43 17.43 -4.44
CA GLY A 22 16.18 16.23 -4.80
C GLY A 22 16.45 15.32 -3.58
N VAL A 23 16.82 15.87 -2.45
CA VAL A 23 17.02 15.11 -1.20
C VAL A 23 15.70 14.52 -0.69
N MET A 24 14.59 15.26 -0.77
CA MET A 24 13.26 14.73 -0.41
C MET A 24 12.84 13.58 -1.33
N PHE A 25 13.10 13.68 -2.63
CA PHE A 25 12.82 12.58 -3.57
C PHE A 25 13.71 11.36 -3.30
N VAL A 26 14.99 11.55 -3.04
CA VAL A 26 15.92 10.44 -2.75
C VAL A 26 15.57 9.77 -1.42
N THR A 27 15.25 10.53 -0.37
CA THR A 27 14.85 9.97 0.93
C THR A 27 13.51 9.24 0.84
N SER A 28 12.54 9.78 0.12
CA SER A 28 11.25 9.11 -0.15
C SER A 28 11.45 7.84 -0.99
N PHE A 29 12.33 7.88 -1.98
CA PHE A 29 12.64 6.73 -2.83
C PHE A 29 13.41 5.65 -2.06
N VAL A 30 14.39 6.02 -1.23
CA VAL A 30 15.15 5.06 -0.38
C VAL A 30 14.24 4.46 0.69
N TYR A 31 13.36 5.25 1.32
CA TYR A 31 12.36 4.75 2.25
C TYR A 31 11.42 3.73 1.56
N ARG A 32 10.98 4.04 0.35
CA ARG A 32 10.11 3.18 -0.48
C ARG A 32 10.83 1.91 -0.95
N MET A 33 12.15 1.98 -1.25
CA MET A 33 12.97 0.80 -1.58
C MET A 33 13.22 -0.11 -0.38
N ASN A 34 13.43 0.46 0.81
CA ASN A 34 13.70 -0.31 2.02
C ASN A 34 12.43 -0.91 2.67
N ASN A 35 11.24 -0.42 2.30
CA ASN A 35 9.97 -0.90 2.83
C ASN A 35 8.96 -1.30 1.73
N PRO A 36 9.35 -2.11 0.72
CA PRO A 36 8.47 -2.40 -0.42
C PRO A 36 7.26 -3.28 -0.09
N ASN A 37 7.19 -3.90 1.09
CA ASN A 37 6.31 -5.04 1.34
C ASN A 37 5.40 -4.95 2.56
N LEU A 38 5.30 -3.81 3.23
CA LEU A 38 4.47 -3.66 4.43
C LEU A 38 2.99 -4.01 4.16
N PHE A 39 2.50 -3.63 2.99
CA PHE A 39 1.10 -3.82 2.61
C PHE A 39 0.82 -5.18 1.93
N VAL A 40 1.84 -5.82 1.35
CA VAL A 40 1.69 -7.07 0.59
C VAL A 40 1.91 -8.30 1.45
N LYS A 41 2.69 -8.21 2.54
CA LYS A 41 3.06 -9.36 3.40
C LYS A 41 1.87 -10.00 4.12
N ALA A 42 0.84 -9.25 4.46
CA ALA A 42 -0.35 -9.78 5.14
C ALA A 42 -1.19 -10.70 4.23
N GLN A 43 -1.23 -10.43 2.92
CA GLN A 43 -1.96 -11.27 1.95
C GLN A 43 -1.21 -12.54 1.55
N GLN A 44 0.13 -12.55 1.64
CA GLN A 44 0.93 -13.71 1.26
C GLN A 44 0.82 -14.89 2.23
N ARG A 45 0.47 -14.65 3.51
CA ARG A 45 0.32 -15.71 4.52
C ARG A 45 -0.95 -16.57 4.38
N GLN A 46 -2.00 -16.08 3.72
CA GLN A 46 -3.24 -16.85 3.54
C GLN A 46 -3.27 -17.76 2.30
N GLY A 47 -2.29 -17.64 1.40
CA GLY A 47 -2.24 -18.38 0.12
C GLY A 47 -1.09 -19.40 -0.03
N MET A 48 -0.16 -19.52 0.94
CA MET A 48 0.99 -20.41 0.84
C MET A 48 0.90 -21.56 1.85
N GLY A 49 0.00 -22.50 1.56
CA GLY A 49 0.15 -23.89 1.99
C GLY A 49 1.01 -24.60 0.94
N ASN A 50 2.28 -24.88 1.30
CA ASN A 50 3.13 -25.91 0.73
C ASN A 50 3.66 -25.72 -0.73
N ALA A 51 4.87 -25.16 -0.87
CA ALA A 51 5.81 -25.59 -1.94
C ALA A 51 7.24 -25.28 -1.50
N GLY A 52 8.10 -26.30 -1.58
CA GLY A 52 9.48 -26.34 -1.06
C GLY A 52 10.48 -25.41 -1.75
N ASP A 53 11.61 -25.28 -1.05
CA ASP A 53 12.81 -24.54 -1.45
C ASP A 53 13.35 -24.94 -2.82
N ASP A 54 13.59 -23.94 -3.68
CA ASP A 54 14.67 -24.01 -4.65
C ASP A 54 15.20 -22.60 -4.97
N HIS A 55 16.49 -22.40 -4.75
CA HIS A 55 17.21 -21.15 -5.01
C HIS A 55 17.73 -21.14 -6.45
N GLY A 56 17.29 -20.16 -7.25
CA GLY A 56 17.84 -19.92 -8.59
C GLY A 56 17.37 -18.62 -9.21
N ASP A 57 18.29 -17.83 -9.72
CA ASP A 57 18.24 -16.52 -10.36
C ASP A 57 17.22 -16.32 -11.55
N GLY A 58 16.11 -17.05 -11.52
CA GLY A 58 15.00 -16.94 -12.47
C GLY A 58 13.69 -16.41 -11.87
N SER A 59 13.68 -16.06 -10.58
CA SER A 59 12.47 -15.87 -9.76
C SER A 59 11.55 -14.71 -10.20
N ALA A 60 12.11 -13.60 -10.69
CA ALA A 60 11.30 -12.43 -11.07
C ALA A 60 10.45 -12.69 -12.33
N ASN A 61 11.00 -13.43 -13.30
CA ASN A 61 10.33 -13.74 -14.56
C ASN A 61 9.26 -14.84 -14.39
N GLN A 62 9.49 -15.81 -13.50
CA GLN A 62 8.51 -16.85 -13.15
C GLN A 62 7.33 -16.26 -12.37
N GLY A 63 7.57 -15.32 -11.45
CA GLY A 63 6.51 -14.63 -10.71
C GLY A 63 5.60 -13.81 -11.61
N MET A 64 6.15 -13.11 -12.58
CA MET A 64 5.38 -12.30 -13.53
C MET A 64 4.58 -13.17 -14.51
N ASN A 65 5.17 -14.26 -15.02
CA ASN A 65 4.47 -15.22 -15.89
C ASN A 65 3.32 -15.91 -15.14
N GLY A 66 3.52 -16.29 -13.87
CA GLY A 66 2.47 -16.84 -13.02
C GLY A 66 1.35 -15.85 -12.72
N ALA A 67 1.68 -14.58 -12.51
CA ALA A 67 0.69 -13.53 -12.32
C ALA A 67 -0.15 -13.30 -13.59
N MET A 68 0.50 -13.27 -14.76
CA MET A 68 -0.16 -13.09 -16.05
C MET A 68 -1.08 -14.26 -16.40
N SER A 69 -0.67 -15.50 -16.09
CA SER A 69 -1.52 -16.68 -16.26
C SER A 69 -2.78 -16.60 -15.40
N ARG A 70 -2.64 -16.19 -14.13
CA ARG A 70 -3.80 -15.98 -13.23
C ARG A 70 -4.72 -14.86 -13.71
N VAL A 71 -4.15 -13.75 -14.21
CA VAL A 71 -4.96 -12.67 -14.80
C VAL A 71 -5.83 -13.21 -15.90
N LYS A 72 -5.27 -14.01 -16.84
CA LYS A 72 -6.04 -14.62 -17.93
C LYS A 72 -7.14 -15.53 -17.41
N GLU A 73 -6.83 -16.40 -16.46
CA GLU A 73 -7.81 -17.32 -15.85
C GLU A 73 -8.98 -16.55 -15.21
N PHE A 74 -8.67 -15.52 -14.40
CA PHE A 74 -9.72 -14.73 -13.74
C PHE A 74 -10.52 -13.90 -14.76
N MET A 75 -9.88 -13.35 -15.81
CA MET A 75 -10.62 -12.67 -16.90
C MET A 75 -11.60 -13.62 -17.58
N ASP A 76 -11.17 -14.82 -17.95
CA ASP A 76 -12.04 -15.84 -18.56
C ASP A 76 -13.23 -16.23 -17.66
N ARG A 77 -13.04 -16.22 -16.33
CA ARG A 77 -14.10 -16.46 -15.34
C ARG A 77 -15.07 -15.28 -15.26
N VAL A 78 -14.55 -14.05 -15.19
CA VAL A 78 -15.37 -12.83 -15.14
C VAL A 78 -16.16 -12.65 -16.43
N ASP A 79 -15.59 -12.98 -17.60
CA ASP A 79 -16.29 -12.92 -18.88
C ASP A 79 -17.47 -13.90 -18.94
N LYS A 80 -17.32 -15.10 -18.34
CA LYS A 80 -18.39 -16.09 -18.25
C LYS A 80 -19.42 -15.75 -17.18
N ASN A 81 -19.00 -15.18 -16.08
CA ASN A 81 -19.83 -14.77 -14.95
C ASN A 81 -19.37 -13.44 -14.39
N PRO A 82 -19.93 -12.30 -14.83
CA PRO A 82 -19.57 -10.97 -14.36
C PRO A 82 -19.84 -10.72 -12.85
N GLY A 83 -20.57 -11.60 -12.19
CA GLY A 83 -20.85 -11.59 -10.75
C GLY A 83 -19.96 -12.55 -9.94
N ASP A 84 -18.96 -13.17 -10.55
CA ASP A 84 -18.00 -14.03 -9.85
C ASP A 84 -17.06 -13.18 -8.97
N VAL A 85 -17.47 -12.94 -7.72
CA VAL A 85 -16.73 -12.10 -6.77
C VAL A 85 -15.32 -12.63 -6.53
N GLU A 86 -15.15 -13.94 -6.46
CA GLU A 86 -13.82 -14.54 -6.24
C GLU A 86 -12.89 -14.30 -7.43
N ALA A 87 -13.42 -14.41 -8.66
CA ALA A 87 -12.64 -14.10 -9.85
C ALA A 87 -12.33 -12.59 -9.95
N LEU A 88 -13.27 -11.71 -9.60
CA LEU A 88 -13.04 -10.26 -9.54
C LEU A 88 -11.95 -9.90 -8.53
N VAL A 89 -12.02 -10.44 -7.32
CA VAL A 89 -10.99 -10.24 -6.27
C VAL A 89 -9.65 -10.82 -6.71
N GLY A 90 -9.65 -12.03 -7.27
CA GLY A 90 -8.44 -12.67 -7.79
C GLY A 90 -7.78 -11.86 -8.91
N LEU A 91 -8.57 -11.28 -9.81
CA LEU A 91 -8.11 -10.40 -10.88
C LEU A 91 -7.49 -9.11 -10.30
N GLY A 92 -8.19 -8.45 -9.38
CA GLY A 92 -7.70 -7.27 -8.70
C GLY A 92 -6.38 -7.52 -7.96
N ASN A 93 -6.31 -8.58 -7.17
CA ASN A 93 -5.10 -8.97 -6.45
C ASN A 93 -3.94 -9.31 -7.39
N SER A 94 -4.21 -9.95 -8.52
CA SER A 94 -3.18 -10.21 -9.53
C SER A 94 -2.61 -8.92 -10.10
N PHE A 95 -3.44 -7.91 -10.36
CA PHE A 95 -2.99 -6.59 -10.77
C PHE A 95 -2.23 -5.84 -9.66
N LEU A 96 -2.63 -5.97 -8.39
CA LEU A 96 -1.86 -5.42 -7.25
C LEU A 96 -0.45 -6.02 -7.20
N MET A 97 -0.32 -7.34 -7.35
CA MET A 97 0.98 -8.02 -7.38
C MET A 97 1.87 -7.52 -8.54
N MET A 98 1.27 -7.19 -9.67
CA MET A 98 1.93 -6.62 -10.84
C MET A 98 2.16 -5.09 -10.72
N ARG A 99 1.78 -4.47 -9.61
CA ARG A 99 1.79 -3.01 -9.40
C ARG A 99 0.97 -2.23 -10.44
N ALA A 100 0.00 -2.87 -11.04
CA ALA A 100 -0.92 -2.26 -12.01
C ALA A 100 -2.15 -1.70 -11.26
N TRP A 101 -1.89 -0.70 -10.39
CA TRP A 101 -2.84 -0.18 -9.41
C TRP A 101 -4.17 0.27 -10.03
N ASP A 102 -4.09 1.00 -11.15
CA ASP A 102 -5.28 1.47 -11.88
C ASP A 102 -6.14 0.30 -12.39
N ARG A 103 -5.48 -0.77 -12.87
CA ARG A 103 -6.18 -1.95 -13.38
C ARG A 103 -6.77 -2.81 -12.26
N ALA A 104 -6.23 -2.72 -11.05
CA ALA A 104 -6.73 -3.44 -9.90
C ALA A 104 -8.07 -2.88 -9.38
N LEU A 105 -8.27 -1.56 -9.46
CA LEU A 105 -9.42 -0.91 -8.85
C LEU A 105 -10.75 -1.35 -9.46
N ALA A 106 -10.89 -1.35 -10.79
CA ALA A 106 -12.16 -1.66 -11.43
C ALA A 106 -12.76 -3.04 -11.03
N PRO A 107 -12.00 -4.16 -11.07
CA PRO A 107 -12.55 -5.43 -10.61
C PRO A 107 -12.79 -5.47 -9.10
N LEU A 108 -11.96 -4.79 -8.28
CA LEU A 108 -12.16 -4.73 -6.82
C LEU A 108 -13.39 -3.91 -6.44
N GLU A 109 -13.61 -2.76 -7.07
CA GLU A 109 -14.79 -1.94 -6.87
C GLU A 109 -16.08 -2.70 -7.26
N LYS A 110 -16.04 -3.42 -8.39
CA LYS A 110 -17.15 -4.29 -8.76
C LYS A 110 -17.39 -5.43 -7.77
N ALA A 111 -16.33 -6.02 -7.23
CA ALA A 111 -16.47 -7.02 -6.18
C ALA A 111 -17.06 -6.41 -4.89
N LEU A 112 -16.67 -5.18 -4.54
CA LEU A 112 -17.21 -4.47 -3.38
C LEU A 112 -18.70 -4.12 -3.54
N GLU A 113 -19.16 -3.76 -4.75
CA GLU A 113 -20.58 -3.56 -5.03
C GLU A 113 -21.41 -4.82 -4.71
N LEU A 114 -20.84 -6.01 -4.95
CA LEU A 114 -21.49 -7.30 -4.70
C LEU A 114 -21.35 -7.75 -3.23
N ARG A 115 -20.30 -7.33 -2.53
CA ARG A 115 -20.02 -7.64 -1.12
C ARG A 115 -19.55 -6.38 -0.38
N PRO A 116 -20.46 -5.47 -0.01
CA PRO A 116 -20.08 -4.14 0.52
C PRO A 116 -19.30 -4.17 1.85
N ASP A 117 -19.49 -5.20 2.67
CA ASP A 117 -18.87 -5.34 3.99
C ASP A 117 -17.65 -6.26 4.00
N ASP A 118 -17.13 -6.63 2.81
CA ASP A 118 -15.95 -7.49 2.72
C ASP A 118 -14.66 -6.67 2.98
N THR A 119 -14.14 -6.78 4.20
CA THR A 119 -12.93 -6.06 4.61
C THR A 119 -11.69 -6.45 3.81
N THR A 120 -11.66 -7.65 3.21
CA THR A 120 -10.55 -8.09 2.36
C THR A 120 -10.53 -7.30 1.06
N ILE A 121 -11.68 -7.06 0.47
CA ILE A 121 -11.83 -6.24 -0.75
C ILE A 121 -11.46 -4.78 -0.43
N LEU A 122 -11.98 -4.24 0.69
CA LEU A 122 -11.66 -2.88 1.14
C LEU A 122 -10.16 -2.69 1.40
N LYS A 123 -9.48 -3.68 1.98
CA LYS A 123 -8.01 -3.67 2.16
C LYS A 123 -7.28 -3.58 0.81
N ALA A 124 -7.70 -4.38 -0.16
CA ALA A 124 -7.10 -4.38 -1.49
C ALA A 124 -7.28 -3.02 -2.21
N ILE A 125 -8.47 -2.41 -2.10
CA ILE A 125 -8.76 -1.06 -2.61
C ILE A 125 -7.90 -0.01 -1.89
N GLY A 126 -7.81 -0.06 -0.57
CA GLY A 126 -6.97 0.83 0.23
C GLY A 126 -5.50 0.77 -0.19
N ILE A 127 -4.96 -0.44 -0.41
CA ILE A 127 -3.61 -0.66 -0.93
C ILE A 127 -3.44 -0.04 -2.32
N ALA A 128 -4.40 -0.24 -3.23
CA ALA A 128 -4.34 0.33 -4.57
C ALA A 128 -4.29 1.86 -4.52
N HIS A 129 -5.20 2.50 -3.78
CA HIS A 129 -5.23 3.96 -3.63
C HIS A 129 -3.99 4.51 -2.95
N PHE A 130 -3.49 3.83 -1.90
CA PHE A 130 -2.25 4.24 -1.24
C PHE A 130 -1.07 4.27 -2.21
N ASN A 131 -0.90 3.23 -3.02
CA ASN A 131 0.19 3.16 -3.99
C ASN A 131 0.03 4.12 -5.18
N LYS A 132 -1.18 4.59 -5.43
CA LYS A 132 -1.47 5.68 -6.37
C LYS A 132 -1.28 7.08 -5.74
N GLU A 133 -0.88 7.15 -4.48
CA GLU A 133 -0.76 8.40 -3.71
C GLU A 133 -2.12 9.12 -3.51
N GLU A 134 -3.22 8.41 -3.69
CA GLU A 134 -4.58 8.88 -3.43
C GLU A 134 -4.94 8.66 -1.94
N PHE A 135 -4.17 9.32 -1.04
CA PHE A 135 -4.20 9.04 0.40
C PHE A 135 -5.56 9.29 1.07
N ILE A 136 -6.36 10.22 0.53
CA ILE A 136 -7.73 10.44 1.03
C ILE A 136 -8.58 9.21 0.79
N LYS A 137 -8.61 8.67 -0.43
CA LYS A 137 -9.39 7.47 -0.76
C LYS A 137 -8.86 6.23 -0.03
N ALA A 138 -7.54 6.13 0.14
CA ALA A 138 -6.95 5.06 0.94
C ALA A 138 -7.42 5.13 2.40
N SER A 139 -7.43 6.32 3.02
CA SER A 139 -7.92 6.48 4.39
C SER A 139 -9.41 6.16 4.51
N GLU A 140 -10.24 6.59 3.57
CA GLU A 140 -11.68 6.28 3.53
C GLU A 140 -11.95 4.76 3.49
N ALA A 141 -11.17 4.01 2.69
CA ALA A 141 -11.26 2.56 2.63
C ALA A 141 -10.91 1.92 3.99
N TYR A 142 -9.79 2.32 4.62
CA TYR A 142 -9.40 1.80 5.93
C TYR A 142 -10.35 2.23 7.06
N GLU A 143 -10.87 3.46 7.03
CA GLU A 143 -11.88 3.92 7.99
C GLU A 143 -13.18 3.12 7.84
N THR A 144 -13.54 2.71 6.62
CA THR A 144 -14.70 1.85 6.39
C THR A 144 -14.46 0.46 6.99
N ILE A 145 -13.25 -0.09 6.87
CA ILE A 145 -12.89 -1.34 7.54
C ILE A 145 -13.09 -1.20 9.06
N LEU A 146 -12.62 -0.12 9.68
CA LEU A 146 -12.76 0.08 11.13
C LEU A 146 -14.20 0.30 11.61
N LYS A 147 -15.12 0.65 10.72
CA LYS A 147 -16.57 0.67 11.04
C LYS A 147 -17.14 -0.74 11.08
N ILE A 148 -16.60 -1.68 10.30
CA ILE A 148 -17.03 -3.09 10.25
C ILE A 148 -16.31 -3.88 11.34
N ASP A 149 -14.98 -3.76 11.39
CA ASP A 149 -14.10 -4.38 12.38
C ASP A 149 -13.18 -3.33 13.03
N PRO A 150 -13.55 -2.79 14.21
CA PRO A 150 -12.76 -1.79 14.92
C PRO A 150 -11.40 -2.28 15.41
N GLN A 151 -11.14 -3.60 15.34
CA GLN A 151 -9.90 -4.24 15.81
C GLN A 151 -8.99 -4.67 14.66
N ASP A 152 -9.32 -4.35 13.42
CA ASP A 152 -8.45 -4.68 12.29
C ASP A 152 -7.11 -3.94 12.38
N THR A 153 -6.08 -4.65 12.84
CA THR A 153 -4.75 -4.08 13.11
C THR A 153 -4.06 -3.56 11.85
N LEU A 154 -4.35 -4.15 10.69
CA LEU A 154 -3.80 -3.67 9.42
C LEU A 154 -4.40 -2.32 9.02
N ALA A 155 -5.72 -2.15 9.16
CA ALA A 155 -6.38 -0.88 8.88
C ALA A 155 -5.92 0.21 9.84
N LEU A 156 -5.80 -0.11 11.15
CA LEU A 156 -5.25 0.81 12.16
C LEU A 156 -3.82 1.23 11.80
N PHE A 157 -2.95 0.29 11.46
CA PHE A 157 -1.56 0.58 11.10
C PHE A 157 -1.48 1.50 9.87
N ASN A 158 -2.22 1.17 8.80
CA ASN A 158 -2.19 1.96 7.57
C ASN A 158 -2.75 3.37 7.76
N LEU A 159 -3.80 3.54 8.56
CA LEU A 159 -4.29 4.87 8.95
C LEU A 159 -3.23 5.64 9.73
N GLY A 160 -2.56 5.01 10.70
CA GLY A 160 -1.44 5.62 11.41
C GLY A 160 -0.37 6.16 10.46
N VAL A 161 0.05 5.35 9.48
CA VAL A 161 1.02 5.74 8.45
C VAL A 161 0.52 6.93 7.62
N ILE A 162 -0.74 6.87 7.14
CA ILE A 162 -1.34 7.95 6.35
C ILE A 162 -1.41 9.25 7.15
N TYR A 163 -1.93 9.20 8.37
CA TYR A 163 -2.06 10.38 9.22
C TYR A 163 -0.71 10.99 9.59
N LYS A 164 0.31 10.19 9.91
CA LYS A 164 1.64 10.69 10.26
C LYS A 164 2.37 11.31 9.08
N HIS A 165 2.48 10.55 7.99
CA HIS A 165 3.43 10.89 6.92
C HIS A 165 2.82 11.77 5.83
N TYR A 166 1.50 11.65 5.59
CA TYR A 166 0.84 12.36 4.49
C TYR A 166 -0.08 13.48 4.96
N PHE A 167 -0.89 13.25 5.99
CA PHE A 167 -1.77 14.29 6.53
C PHE A 167 -1.08 15.17 7.58
N LYS A 168 0.16 14.83 8.01
CA LYS A 168 0.97 15.57 8.99
C LYS A 168 0.25 15.77 10.34
N LYS A 169 -0.44 14.75 10.80
CA LYS A 169 -1.19 14.71 12.07
C LYS A 169 -0.62 13.62 13.01
N PRO A 170 0.60 13.80 13.55
CA PRO A 170 1.29 12.76 14.31
C PRO A 170 0.55 12.36 15.60
N GLU A 171 -0.19 13.29 16.24
CA GLU A 171 -0.97 12.96 17.44
C GLU A 171 -2.09 11.96 17.12
N VAL A 172 -2.80 12.17 16.00
CA VAL A 172 -3.85 11.24 15.54
C VAL A 172 -3.24 9.89 15.15
N ALA A 173 -2.11 9.92 14.45
CA ALA A 173 -1.39 8.71 14.08
C ALA A 173 -0.95 7.90 15.30
N GLY A 174 -0.49 8.59 16.36
CA GLY A 174 -0.09 7.97 17.62
C GLY A 174 -1.20 7.11 18.21
N THR A 175 -2.45 7.59 18.19
CA THR A 175 -3.59 6.83 18.71
C THR A 175 -3.86 5.53 17.93
N TYR A 176 -3.63 5.54 16.62
CA TYR A 176 -3.76 4.35 15.79
C TYR A 176 -2.66 3.33 16.08
N PHE A 177 -1.40 3.76 16.16
CA PHE A 177 -0.28 2.86 16.48
C PHE A 177 -0.37 2.28 17.90
N GLU A 178 -0.84 3.05 18.88
CA GLU A 178 -1.09 2.55 20.23
C GLU A 178 -2.16 1.45 20.24
N LYS A 179 -3.23 1.60 19.46
CA LYS A 179 -4.24 0.54 19.29
C LYS A 179 -3.63 -0.69 18.63
N VAL A 180 -2.78 -0.54 17.61
CA VAL A 180 -2.05 -1.67 17.01
C VAL A 180 -1.27 -2.42 18.08
N LEU A 181 -0.47 -1.72 18.91
CA LEU A 181 0.31 -2.36 19.98
C LEU A 181 -0.53 -3.03 21.07
N ALA A 182 -1.75 -2.53 21.30
CA ALA A 182 -2.67 -3.12 22.26
C ALA A 182 -3.31 -4.42 21.73
N LEU A 183 -3.65 -4.47 20.45
CA LEU A 183 -4.42 -5.54 19.83
C LEU A 183 -3.56 -6.60 19.17
N GLU A 184 -2.48 -6.20 18.46
CA GLU A 184 -1.61 -7.12 17.75
C GLU A 184 -0.71 -7.91 18.70
N LYS A 185 -0.69 -9.24 18.57
CA LYS A 185 0.11 -10.13 19.43
C LYS A 185 0.98 -11.09 18.63
N GLU A 186 0.65 -11.32 17.39
CA GLU A 186 1.25 -12.38 16.57
C GLU A 186 2.23 -11.83 15.53
N ASP A 187 1.94 -10.67 14.92
CA ASP A 187 2.81 -10.07 13.91
C ASP A 187 3.90 -9.20 14.57
N ALA A 188 5.04 -9.84 14.89
CA ALA A 188 6.19 -9.17 15.50
C ALA A 188 6.74 -8.02 14.62
N ASP A 189 6.65 -8.14 13.30
CA ASP A 189 7.10 -7.11 12.37
C ASP A 189 6.20 -5.87 12.47
N MET A 190 4.87 -6.07 12.49
CA MET A 190 3.92 -4.97 12.66
C MET A 190 4.07 -4.28 14.02
N ILE A 191 4.24 -5.06 15.09
CA ILE A 191 4.49 -4.53 16.45
C ILE A 191 5.76 -3.67 16.45
N LYS A 192 6.84 -4.18 15.87
CA LYS A 192 8.12 -3.47 15.78
C LYS A 192 7.96 -2.14 15.02
N LEU A 193 7.32 -2.17 13.86
CA LEU A 193 7.09 -0.98 13.04
C LEU A 193 6.21 0.05 13.76
N ALA A 194 5.15 -0.39 14.44
CA ALA A 194 4.30 0.51 15.21
C ALA A 194 5.08 1.22 16.35
N ARG A 195 6.02 0.51 17.01
CA ARG A 195 6.92 1.13 17.99
C ARG A 195 7.86 2.15 17.37
N GLU A 196 8.49 1.79 16.25
CA GLU A 196 9.37 2.72 15.52
C GLU A 196 8.62 3.99 15.09
N GLU A 197 7.38 3.84 14.63
CA GLU A 197 6.54 4.97 14.26
C GLU A 197 6.16 5.86 15.46
N LEU A 198 6.06 5.30 16.67
CA LEU A 198 5.86 6.04 17.92
C LEU A 198 7.17 6.60 18.52
N GLY A 199 8.33 6.26 17.96
CA GLY A 199 9.62 6.65 18.52
C GLY A 199 9.97 5.93 19.84
N LYS A 200 9.52 4.69 19.99
CA LYS A 200 9.68 3.84 21.19
C LYS A 200 10.57 2.63 20.93
#